data_e179fdc37c77d0bdf61b6a8049d59752
#
_entry.id   e179fdc37c77d0bdf61b6a8049d59752
#
_cell.length_a   1.000
_cell.length_b   1.000
_cell.length_c   1.000
_cell.angle_alpha   90.00
_cell.angle_beta   90.00
_cell.angle_gamma   90.00
#
_symmetry.space_group_name_H-M   'P 1'
#
loop_
_entity.id
_entity.type
_entity.pdbx_description
1 polymer ?
#
loop_
_entity_poly.entity_id
_entity_poly.type
_entity_poly.pdbx_seq_one_letter_code
_entity_poly.pdbx_strand_id
1 'polypeptide(L)'
;TQRADGTWDVTTPNGTINAEYIVNCGGLWAREVGHMSGLNFPVQPMEHHYLLTEGIDEIVNHPTRLPCGIDYEANLYFRQERDGMLLGTYEPVGVPWKVEGTPWDFGHELLNPNLEHIADRLELGFERIPALASAGIRQAVNGPFTFGPDGNPMIGPVPGMHNYWCAVGVMAGFCQGGGVGLTMAEWMIDGEPSIDVWAMDVARFGSWASPDWGTVKSTENYERRFVMTFPNETLPKGRRQQTTALYDRLVARGARMGQSCGLEHALWFADNPEDAWEDPTFERNRSHDYVARECDAVRNGVGGIELANFAKHSITGPGARDWLNRTMAGHIPKPGRLTLTPMLTEALKK
;
A
#
# COMPACT_ATOMS: atom_id res chain seq x y z
N THR A 1 -8.39 -0.50 -26.74
CA THR A 1 -7.32 -1.17 -27.52
C THR A 1 -6.26 -0.14 -27.86
N GLN A 2 -4.97 -0.48 -27.64
CA GLN A 2 -3.87 0.39 -28.06
C GLN A 2 -3.61 0.23 -29.56
N ARG A 3 -3.37 1.34 -30.25
CA ARG A 3 -2.98 1.38 -31.67
C ARG A 3 -1.47 1.29 -31.85
N ALA A 4 -1.04 1.03 -33.08
CA ALA A 4 0.38 0.97 -33.43
C ALA A 4 1.13 2.30 -33.26
N ASP A 5 0.43 3.44 -33.32
CA ASP A 5 0.98 4.78 -33.09
C ASP A 5 1.06 5.16 -31.60
N GLY A 6 0.65 4.24 -30.70
CA GLY A 6 0.66 4.45 -29.26
C GLY A 6 -0.60 5.10 -28.68
N THR A 7 -1.52 5.57 -29.51
CA THR A 7 -2.82 6.09 -29.05
C THR A 7 -3.78 4.96 -28.67
N TRP A 8 -4.89 5.31 -28.05
CA TRP A 8 -5.87 4.37 -27.53
C TRP A 8 -7.24 4.57 -28.14
N ASP A 9 -7.86 3.48 -28.58
CA ASP A 9 -9.28 3.46 -28.92
C ASP A 9 -10.08 3.00 -27.70
N VAL A 10 -10.89 3.89 -27.18
CA VAL A 10 -11.85 3.65 -26.09
C VAL A 10 -13.23 3.45 -26.70
N THR A 11 -13.69 2.21 -26.74
CA THR A 11 -15.01 1.85 -27.28
C THR A 11 -16.07 1.95 -26.19
N THR A 12 -17.12 2.70 -26.47
CA THR A 12 -18.27 2.89 -25.59
C THR A 12 -19.57 2.57 -26.35
N PRO A 13 -20.72 2.40 -25.66
CA PRO A 13 -22.01 2.25 -26.34
C PRO A 13 -22.36 3.40 -27.29
N ASN A 14 -21.79 4.59 -27.06
CA ASN A 14 -22.05 5.80 -27.85
C ASN A 14 -21.03 6.05 -28.98
N GLY A 15 -20.05 5.14 -29.14
CA GLY A 15 -19.01 5.25 -30.17
C GLY A 15 -17.61 5.05 -29.61
N THR A 16 -16.62 5.17 -30.50
CA THR A 16 -15.20 5.02 -30.14
C THR A 16 -14.52 6.39 -30.08
N ILE A 17 -13.79 6.62 -29.00
CA ILE A 17 -12.97 7.80 -28.76
C ILE A 17 -11.52 7.41 -28.96
N ASN A 18 -10.78 8.15 -29.79
CA ASN A 18 -9.33 8.03 -29.84
C ASN A 18 -8.71 9.00 -28.83
N ALA A 19 -7.89 8.47 -27.94
CA ALA A 19 -7.23 9.21 -26.86
C ALA A 19 -5.71 8.97 -26.88
N GLU A 20 -4.96 10.00 -26.60
CA GLU A 20 -3.50 9.89 -26.46
C GLU A 20 -3.12 9.20 -25.15
N TYR A 21 -3.85 9.49 -24.07
CA TYR A 21 -3.63 8.94 -22.74
C TYR A 21 -4.88 8.26 -22.20
N ILE A 22 -4.68 7.19 -21.45
CA ILE A 22 -5.70 6.60 -20.58
C ILE A 22 -5.30 6.84 -19.13
N VAL A 23 -6.23 7.29 -18.31
CA VAL A 23 -6.04 7.40 -16.85
C VAL A 23 -7.13 6.61 -16.16
N ASN A 24 -6.78 5.49 -15.54
CA ASN A 24 -7.72 4.70 -14.76
C ASN A 24 -7.93 5.35 -13.38
N CYS A 25 -9.07 5.99 -13.20
CA CYS A 25 -9.55 6.53 -11.92
C CYS A 25 -10.84 5.82 -11.49
N GLY A 26 -10.95 4.51 -11.77
CA GLY A 26 -12.18 3.72 -11.65
C GLY A 26 -12.65 3.48 -10.21
N GLY A 27 -11.89 3.92 -9.18
CA GLY A 27 -12.29 3.80 -7.78
C GLY A 27 -12.67 2.37 -7.41
N LEU A 28 -13.93 2.14 -7.07
CA LEU A 28 -14.46 0.81 -6.74
C LEU A 28 -14.32 -0.20 -7.90
N TRP A 29 -14.38 0.28 -9.16
CA TRP A 29 -14.24 -0.53 -10.38
C TRP A 29 -12.82 -0.48 -10.98
N ALA A 30 -11.83 -0.06 -10.23
CA ALA A 30 -10.47 0.09 -10.75
C ALA A 30 -9.89 -1.20 -11.34
N ARG A 31 -10.18 -2.37 -10.71
CA ARG A 31 -9.77 -3.69 -11.22
C ARG A 31 -10.44 -3.99 -12.56
N GLU A 32 -11.73 -3.82 -12.63
CA GLU A 32 -12.57 -4.13 -13.77
C GLU A 32 -12.18 -3.27 -14.99
N VAL A 33 -11.92 -1.97 -14.77
CA VAL A 33 -11.37 -1.07 -15.80
C VAL A 33 -9.96 -1.51 -16.22
N GLY A 34 -9.13 -1.93 -15.26
CA GLY A 34 -7.80 -2.50 -15.55
C GLY A 34 -7.89 -3.74 -16.42
N HIS A 35 -8.79 -4.67 -16.09
CA HIS A 35 -9.01 -5.91 -16.85
C HIS A 35 -9.35 -5.66 -18.32
N MET A 36 -10.04 -4.56 -18.67
CA MET A 36 -10.30 -4.19 -20.06
C MET A 36 -9.02 -3.97 -20.87
N SER A 37 -7.92 -3.67 -20.20
CA SER A 37 -6.59 -3.45 -20.78
C SER A 37 -5.59 -4.56 -20.44
N GLY A 38 -6.06 -5.69 -19.88
CA GLY A 38 -5.21 -6.81 -19.49
C GLY A 38 -4.38 -6.57 -18.21
N LEU A 39 -4.74 -5.56 -17.42
CA LEU A 39 -4.05 -5.20 -16.18
C LEU A 39 -4.78 -5.76 -14.95
N ASN A 40 -4.00 -6.21 -13.97
CA ASN A 40 -4.51 -6.65 -12.67
C ASN A 40 -4.00 -5.71 -11.58
N PHE A 41 -4.85 -4.82 -11.10
CA PHE A 41 -4.53 -4.00 -9.94
C PHE A 41 -4.84 -4.79 -8.66
N PRO A 42 -3.89 -4.92 -7.72
CA PRO A 42 -4.09 -5.68 -6.48
C PRO A 42 -4.87 -4.88 -5.43
N VAL A 43 -5.98 -4.27 -5.82
CA VAL A 43 -6.90 -3.57 -4.93
C VAL A 43 -8.08 -4.46 -4.58
N GLN A 44 -8.58 -4.36 -3.36
CA GLN A 44 -9.73 -5.13 -2.89
C GLN A 44 -10.70 -4.23 -2.13
N PRO A 45 -11.96 -4.15 -2.58
CA PRO A 45 -13.02 -3.54 -1.77
C PRO A 45 -13.29 -4.35 -0.50
N MET A 46 -13.37 -3.65 0.63
CA MET A 46 -13.68 -4.22 1.95
C MET A 46 -15.01 -3.67 2.43
N GLU A 47 -15.81 -4.46 3.12
CA GLU A 47 -16.93 -3.91 3.88
C GLU A 47 -16.42 -3.00 4.99
N HIS A 48 -17.07 -1.85 5.14
CA HIS A 48 -16.68 -0.89 6.16
C HIS A 48 -17.88 -0.21 6.78
N HIS A 49 -17.92 -0.23 8.11
CA HIS A 49 -19.06 0.22 8.89
C HIS A 49 -18.80 1.53 9.62
N TYR A 50 -19.84 2.34 9.72
CA TYR A 50 -19.94 3.40 10.73
C TYR A 50 -21.36 3.61 11.17
N LEU A 51 -21.53 4.18 12.36
CA LEU A 51 -22.81 4.60 12.91
C LEU A 51 -22.94 6.12 12.89
N LEU A 52 -24.16 6.59 12.64
CA LEU A 52 -24.60 7.96 12.93
C LEU A 52 -25.58 7.89 14.09
N THR A 53 -25.34 8.68 15.12
CA THR A 53 -26.25 8.75 16.28
C THR A 53 -27.34 9.76 16.07
N GLU A 54 -28.40 9.65 16.84
CA GLU A 54 -29.31 10.76 17.11
C GLU A 54 -28.56 11.89 17.84
N GLY A 55 -29.28 13.02 18.09
CA GLY A 55 -28.70 14.16 18.79
C GLY A 55 -28.23 13.79 20.21
N ILE A 56 -27.11 14.36 20.61
CA ILE A 56 -26.47 14.20 21.91
C ILE A 56 -26.45 15.57 22.60
N ASP A 57 -27.07 15.71 23.75
CA ASP A 57 -27.23 16.99 24.42
C ASP A 57 -25.92 17.71 24.72
N GLU A 58 -24.88 16.96 25.06
CA GLU A 58 -23.52 17.49 25.28
C GLU A 58 -22.91 18.09 24.02
N ILE A 59 -23.26 17.55 22.85
CA ILE A 59 -22.80 18.06 21.55
C ILE A 59 -23.61 19.26 21.13
N VAL A 60 -24.94 19.19 21.25
CA VAL A 60 -25.88 20.29 20.91
C VAL A 60 -25.55 21.55 21.69
N ASN A 61 -25.22 21.40 22.97
CA ASN A 61 -24.93 22.52 23.89
C ASN A 61 -23.42 22.88 23.89
N HIS A 62 -22.57 22.24 23.12
CA HIS A 62 -21.15 22.56 23.11
C HIS A 62 -20.88 23.84 22.33
N PRO A 63 -20.07 24.78 22.86
CA PRO A 63 -19.90 26.11 22.28
C PRO A 63 -19.13 26.11 20.96
N THR A 64 -18.37 25.05 20.66
CA THR A 64 -17.56 24.89 19.43
C THR A 64 -17.72 23.52 18.85
N ARG A 65 -17.44 23.39 17.57
CA ARG A 65 -17.40 22.07 16.91
C ARG A 65 -16.30 21.22 17.54
N LEU A 66 -16.62 19.96 17.85
CA LEU A 66 -15.66 18.99 18.38
C LEU A 66 -14.66 18.55 17.31
N PRO A 67 -13.39 18.29 17.68
CA PRO A 67 -12.41 17.75 16.76
C PRO A 67 -12.74 16.32 16.33
N CYS A 68 -12.20 15.89 15.20
CA CYS A 68 -12.17 14.48 14.84
C CYS A 68 -11.16 13.75 15.74
N GLY A 69 -11.47 12.52 16.11
CA GLY A 69 -10.60 11.69 16.93
C GLY A 69 -10.39 10.30 16.35
N ILE A 70 -9.27 9.70 16.69
CA ILE A 70 -8.96 8.30 16.45
C ILE A 70 -8.50 7.68 17.77
N ASP A 71 -9.10 6.56 18.12
CA ASP A 71 -8.66 5.71 19.23
C ASP A 71 -7.96 4.48 18.65
N TYR A 72 -6.63 4.47 18.73
CA TYR A 72 -5.80 3.38 18.20
C TYR A 72 -5.93 2.09 19.02
N GLU A 73 -6.28 2.15 20.30
CA GLU A 73 -6.44 0.99 21.14
C GLU A 73 -7.77 0.28 20.84
N ALA A 74 -8.83 1.06 20.69
CA ALA A 74 -10.16 0.55 20.36
C ALA A 74 -10.38 0.33 18.86
N ASN A 75 -9.44 0.76 18.00
CA ASN A 75 -9.57 0.76 16.54
C ASN A 75 -10.83 1.50 16.04
N LEU A 76 -11.03 2.71 16.58
CA LEU A 76 -12.18 3.55 16.31
C LEU A 76 -11.76 4.90 15.75
N TYR A 77 -12.64 5.51 14.95
CA TYR A 77 -12.58 6.92 14.63
C TYR A 77 -13.94 7.55 14.86
N PHE A 78 -13.94 8.82 15.23
CA PHE A 78 -15.17 9.53 15.53
C PHE A 78 -15.07 11.02 15.19
N ARG A 79 -16.20 11.59 14.90
CA ARG A 79 -16.35 13.04 14.71
C ARG A 79 -17.76 13.48 15.00
N GLN A 80 -17.91 14.75 15.32
CA GLN A 80 -19.22 15.36 15.37
C GLN A 80 -19.87 15.34 13.98
N GLU A 81 -21.12 14.87 13.92
CA GLU A 81 -21.96 14.93 12.73
C GLU A 81 -23.28 15.62 13.10
N ARG A 82 -23.39 16.92 12.70
CA ARG A 82 -24.51 17.80 13.08
C ARG A 82 -24.66 17.88 14.62
N ASP A 83 -25.76 17.39 15.13
CA ASP A 83 -26.18 17.34 16.56
C ASP A 83 -25.76 16.05 17.28
N GLY A 84 -25.22 15.07 16.52
CA GLY A 84 -24.76 13.76 17.02
C GLY A 84 -23.33 13.47 16.66
N MET A 85 -22.98 12.18 16.66
CA MET A 85 -21.65 11.70 16.30
C MET A 85 -21.70 10.67 15.18
N LEU A 86 -20.64 10.67 14.38
CA LEU A 86 -20.23 9.52 13.57
C LEU A 86 -19.20 8.73 14.35
N LEU A 87 -19.42 7.42 14.49
CA LEU A 87 -18.50 6.47 15.06
C LEU A 87 -18.21 5.38 14.02
N GLY A 88 -16.99 5.29 13.54
CA GLY A 88 -16.56 4.27 12.59
C GLY A 88 -15.57 3.29 13.21
N THR A 89 -15.56 2.08 12.67
CA THR A 89 -14.85 0.94 13.25
C THR A 89 -13.87 0.33 12.25
N TYR A 90 -12.76 -0.24 12.75
CA TYR A 90 -11.93 -1.16 12.00
C TYR A 90 -11.84 -2.48 12.76
N GLU A 91 -12.43 -3.50 12.16
CA GLU A 91 -12.57 -4.81 12.79
C GLU A 91 -11.26 -5.62 12.66
N PRO A 92 -10.94 -6.48 13.64
CA PRO A 92 -9.78 -7.35 13.59
C PRO A 92 -9.93 -8.48 12.55
N VAL A 93 -11.13 -8.67 12.02
CA VAL A 93 -11.44 -9.60 10.91
C VAL A 93 -12.13 -8.80 9.82
N GLY A 94 -11.38 -8.45 8.77
CA GLY A 94 -11.90 -7.72 7.63
C GLY A 94 -12.73 -8.61 6.71
N VAL A 95 -13.77 -8.05 6.09
CA VAL A 95 -14.65 -8.76 5.15
C VAL A 95 -14.38 -8.25 3.72
N PRO A 96 -13.66 -9.01 2.86
CA PRO A 96 -13.51 -8.65 1.46
C PRO A 96 -14.87 -8.71 0.74
N TRP A 97 -15.21 -7.65 0.03
CA TRP A 97 -16.43 -7.58 -0.74
C TRP A 97 -16.16 -7.83 -2.22
N LYS A 98 -16.99 -8.71 -2.83
CA LYS A 98 -16.93 -9.01 -4.28
C LYS A 98 -15.51 -9.32 -4.77
N VAL A 99 -14.92 -10.37 -4.23
CA VAL A 99 -13.55 -10.81 -4.58
C VAL A 99 -13.46 -11.13 -6.08
N GLU A 100 -14.51 -11.68 -6.67
CA GLU A 100 -14.58 -12.05 -8.08
C GLU A 100 -14.69 -10.85 -9.04
N GLY A 101 -15.07 -9.69 -8.52
CA GLY A 101 -15.23 -8.45 -9.30
C GLY A 101 -16.43 -7.62 -8.87
N THR A 102 -16.27 -6.32 -8.97
CA THR A 102 -17.33 -5.35 -8.67
C THR A 102 -18.38 -5.36 -9.77
N PRO A 103 -19.68 -5.60 -9.47
CA PRO A 103 -20.73 -5.56 -10.48
C PRO A 103 -20.85 -4.17 -11.12
N TRP A 104 -21.03 -4.12 -12.44
CA TRP A 104 -21.14 -2.85 -13.17
C TRP A 104 -22.42 -2.06 -12.86
N ASP A 105 -23.45 -2.75 -12.43
CA ASP A 105 -24.75 -2.21 -12.06
C ASP A 105 -24.84 -1.78 -10.58
N PHE A 106 -23.81 -2.08 -9.77
CA PHE A 106 -23.73 -1.56 -8.41
C PHE A 106 -23.50 -0.06 -8.43
N GLY A 107 -24.41 0.70 -7.82
CA GLY A 107 -24.27 2.16 -7.76
C GLY A 107 -25.36 2.81 -6.94
N HIS A 108 -25.00 3.87 -6.21
CA HIS A 108 -25.90 4.57 -5.29
C HIS A 108 -26.53 3.66 -4.22
N GLU A 109 -25.84 2.57 -3.88
CA GLU A 109 -26.30 1.55 -2.95
C GLU A 109 -25.35 1.45 -1.76
N LEU A 110 -25.89 1.03 -0.64
CA LEU A 110 -25.14 0.62 0.55
C LEU A 110 -25.38 -0.86 0.78
N LEU A 111 -24.43 -1.49 1.45
CA LEU A 111 -24.56 -2.88 1.88
C LEU A 111 -25.45 -2.94 3.13
N ASN A 112 -26.00 -4.12 3.41
CA ASN A 112 -26.71 -4.34 4.64
C ASN A 112 -25.76 -4.22 5.85
N PRO A 113 -26.07 -3.41 6.85
CA PRO A 113 -25.25 -3.31 8.05
C PRO A 113 -25.22 -4.64 8.82
N ASN A 114 -24.05 -5.03 9.27
CA ASN A 114 -23.85 -6.16 10.17
C ASN A 114 -23.34 -5.65 11.51
N LEU A 115 -24.27 -5.27 12.38
CA LEU A 115 -23.93 -4.71 13.70
C LEU A 115 -23.33 -5.75 14.64
N GLU A 116 -23.64 -7.02 14.48
CA GLU A 116 -23.05 -8.10 15.27
C GLU A 116 -21.53 -8.20 14.99
N HIS A 117 -21.15 -8.03 13.74
CA HIS A 117 -19.72 -8.04 13.33
C HIS A 117 -18.88 -6.94 13.97
N ILE A 118 -19.49 -5.79 14.23
CA ILE A 118 -18.80 -4.62 14.80
C ILE A 118 -19.12 -4.39 16.30
N ALA A 119 -19.89 -5.29 16.93
CA ALA A 119 -20.40 -5.10 18.29
C ALA A 119 -19.29 -4.83 19.32
N ASP A 120 -18.22 -5.63 19.31
CA ASP A 120 -17.08 -5.47 20.21
C ASP A 120 -16.43 -4.07 20.10
N ARG A 121 -16.39 -3.52 18.88
CA ARG A 121 -15.84 -2.17 18.65
C ARG A 121 -16.80 -1.10 19.14
N LEU A 122 -18.10 -1.30 18.96
CA LEU A 122 -19.12 -0.38 19.46
C LEU A 122 -19.13 -0.33 21.00
N GLU A 123 -19.01 -1.47 21.66
CA GLU A 123 -18.91 -1.54 23.13
C GLU A 123 -17.73 -0.73 23.64
N LEU A 124 -16.55 -0.89 23.04
CA LEU A 124 -15.37 -0.06 23.36
C LEU A 124 -15.65 1.43 23.09
N GLY A 125 -16.35 1.76 22.01
CA GLY A 125 -16.75 3.14 21.71
C GLY A 125 -17.64 3.74 22.79
N PHE A 126 -18.58 2.98 23.34
CA PHE A 126 -19.45 3.39 24.43
C PHE A 126 -18.69 3.56 25.76
N GLU A 127 -17.70 2.72 26.02
CA GLU A 127 -16.80 2.89 27.16
C GLU A 127 -15.97 4.18 27.05
N ARG A 128 -15.44 4.48 25.86
CA ARG A 128 -14.63 5.69 25.60
C ARG A 128 -15.42 6.98 25.61
N ILE A 129 -16.65 6.92 25.09
CA ILE A 129 -17.55 8.08 24.98
C ILE A 129 -18.92 7.69 25.56
N PRO A 130 -19.08 7.77 26.88
CA PRO A 130 -20.30 7.29 27.57
C PRO A 130 -21.62 7.90 27.05
N ALA A 131 -21.57 9.13 26.53
CA ALA A 131 -22.74 9.78 25.93
C ALA A 131 -23.32 8.99 24.74
N LEU A 132 -22.50 8.19 24.05
CA LEU A 132 -22.95 7.33 22.94
C LEU A 132 -23.84 6.19 23.42
N ALA A 133 -23.64 5.68 24.64
CA ALA A 133 -24.41 4.56 25.17
C ALA A 133 -25.91 4.90 25.38
N SER A 134 -26.25 6.19 25.55
CA SER A 134 -27.62 6.67 25.68
C SER A 134 -28.17 7.24 24.38
N ALA A 135 -27.37 7.46 23.38
CA ALA A 135 -27.80 7.99 22.09
C ALA A 135 -28.48 6.93 21.23
N GLY A 136 -29.60 7.29 20.59
CA GLY A 136 -30.23 6.46 19.59
C GLY A 136 -29.35 6.35 18.34
N ILE A 137 -29.51 5.26 17.57
CA ILE A 137 -28.87 5.09 16.28
C ILE A 137 -29.77 5.68 15.19
N ARG A 138 -29.32 6.75 14.56
CA ARG A 138 -30.00 7.36 13.42
C ARG A 138 -29.82 6.52 12.15
N GLN A 139 -28.60 6.04 11.93
CA GLN A 139 -28.28 5.23 10.75
C GLN A 139 -27.04 4.39 11.01
N ALA A 140 -27.10 3.13 10.59
CA ALA A 140 -25.93 2.29 10.41
C ALA A 140 -25.60 2.24 8.92
N VAL A 141 -24.35 2.45 8.58
CA VAL A 141 -23.86 2.43 7.20
C VAL A 141 -22.86 1.31 7.05
N ASN A 142 -23.01 0.50 5.99
CA ASN A 142 -22.00 -0.41 5.51
C ASN A 142 -21.79 -0.14 4.02
N GLY A 143 -20.57 0.04 3.59
CA GLY A 143 -20.26 0.32 2.19
C GLY A 143 -18.94 -0.30 1.76
N PRO A 144 -18.80 -0.60 0.45
CA PRO A 144 -17.52 -1.10 -0.07
C PRO A 144 -16.48 0.01 -0.07
N PHE A 145 -15.34 -0.26 0.56
CA PHE A 145 -14.24 0.67 0.74
C PHE A 145 -12.98 0.08 0.13
N THR A 146 -12.43 0.69 -0.92
CA THR A 146 -11.33 0.12 -1.70
C THR A 146 -10.00 0.24 -0.96
N PHE A 147 -9.34 -0.89 -0.73
CA PHE A 147 -8.02 -0.99 -0.10
C PHE A 147 -6.95 -1.46 -1.06
N GLY A 148 -5.75 -0.87 -0.94
CA GLY A 148 -4.52 -1.40 -1.51
C GLY A 148 -3.78 -2.32 -0.53
N PRO A 149 -2.85 -3.17 -1.02
CA PRO A 149 -2.14 -4.13 -0.19
C PRO A 149 -1.28 -3.53 0.92
N ASP A 150 -0.82 -2.30 0.74
CA ASP A 150 0.02 -1.54 1.68
C ASP A 150 -0.67 -0.28 2.22
N GLY A 151 -1.95 -0.07 1.89
CA GLY A 151 -2.74 1.08 2.32
C GLY A 151 -2.39 2.40 1.61
N ASN A 152 -1.46 2.38 0.67
CA ASN A 152 -1.13 3.54 -0.16
C ASN A 152 -1.86 3.48 -1.51
N PRO A 153 -2.19 4.63 -2.10
CA PRO A 153 -2.64 4.69 -3.48
C PRO A 153 -1.64 4.05 -4.45
N MET A 154 -2.14 3.60 -5.58
CA MET A 154 -1.32 3.24 -6.74
C MET A 154 -1.52 4.30 -7.80
N ILE A 155 -0.49 5.11 -8.06
CA ILE A 155 -0.53 6.23 -9.01
C ILE A 155 0.66 6.15 -9.96
N GLY A 156 0.53 6.80 -11.12
CA GLY A 156 1.61 6.93 -12.08
C GLY A 156 1.43 6.12 -13.36
N PRO A 157 2.47 6.08 -14.21
CA PRO A 157 2.46 5.32 -15.46
C PRO A 157 2.53 3.82 -15.17
N VAL A 158 1.67 3.04 -15.80
CA VAL A 158 1.64 1.59 -15.62
C VAL A 158 2.80 0.95 -16.41
N PRO A 159 3.71 0.22 -15.76
CA PRO A 159 4.86 -0.41 -16.42
C PRO A 159 4.46 -1.31 -17.59
N GLY A 160 5.14 -1.16 -18.73
CA GLY A 160 4.88 -1.94 -19.93
C GLY A 160 3.69 -1.48 -20.78
N MET A 161 2.98 -0.44 -20.36
CA MET A 161 1.82 0.14 -21.08
C MET A 161 2.14 1.57 -21.49
N HIS A 162 2.23 1.82 -22.79
CA HIS A 162 2.49 3.17 -23.27
C HIS A 162 1.27 4.07 -23.07
N ASN A 163 1.49 5.23 -22.44
CA ASN A 163 0.46 6.23 -22.16
C ASN A 163 -0.77 5.71 -21.38
N TYR A 164 -0.60 4.65 -20.59
CA TYR A 164 -1.62 4.18 -19.66
C TYR A 164 -1.20 4.54 -18.24
N TRP A 165 -2.05 5.28 -17.56
CA TRP A 165 -1.82 5.80 -16.22
C TRP A 165 -2.89 5.30 -15.27
N CYS A 166 -2.61 5.33 -13.98
CA CYS A 166 -3.60 4.99 -12.97
C CYS A 166 -3.52 5.90 -11.75
N ALA A 167 -4.68 6.09 -11.13
CA ALA A 167 -4.85 6.68 -9.81
C ALA A 167 -5.92 5.85 -9.08
N VAL A 168 -5.52 4.69 -8.57
CA VAL A 168 -6.40 3.67 -7.99
C VAL A 168 -6.05 3.37 -6.54
N GLY A 169 -6.98 2.81 -5.78
CA GLY A 169 -6.77 2.52 -4.36
C GLY A 169 -6.59 3.78 -3.52
N VAL A 170 -7.10 4.93 -3.95
CA VAL A 170 -7.07 6.19 -3.17
C VAL A 170 -8.11 6.10 -2.06
N MET A 171 -7.75 5.37 -1.02
CA MET A 171 -8.63 5.02 0.10
C MET A 171 -9.20 6.24 0.80
N ALA A 172 -8.37 7.19 1.19
CA ALA A 172 -8.79 8.45 1.81
C ALA A 172 -9.10 9.52 0.74
N GLY A 173 -10.00 9.22 -0.20
CA GLY A 173 -10.23 9.99 -1.42
C GLY A 173 -10.46 11.49 -1.20
N PHE A 174 -11.28 11.87 -0.22
CA PHE A 174 -11.52 13.29 0.10
C PHE A 174 -10.30 14.02 0.66
N CYS A 175 -9.41 13.33 1.35
CA CYS A 175 -8.19 13.91 1.91
C CYS A 175 -7.01 13.89 0.93
N GLN A 176 -6.93 12.85 0.10
CA GLN A 176 -5.77 12.62 -0.78
C GLN A 176 -6.02 12.99 -2.25
N GLY A 177 -7.29 13.02 -2.70
CA GLY A 177 -7.63 13.16 -4.12
C GLY A 177 -7.08 14.41 -4.77
N GLY A 178 -7.06 15.55 -4.07
CA GLY A 178 -6.47 16.79 -4.58
C GLY A 178 -4.96 16.68 -4.80
N GLY A 179 -4.23 16.10 -3.81
CA GLY A 179 -2.80 15.86 -3.92
C GLY A 179 -2.45 14.83 -5.00
N VAL A 180 -3.21 13.74 -5.08
CA VAL A 180 -3.07 12.74 -6.15
C VAL A 180 -3.27 13.37 -7.53
N GLY A 181 -4.32 14.18 -7.69
CA GLY A 181 -4.59 14.86 -8.96
C GLY A 181 -3.48 15.81 -9.38
N LEU A 182 -2.95 16.62 -8.45
CA LEU A 182 -1.82 17.51 -8.71
C LEU A 182 -0.57 16.72 -9.11
N THR A 183 -0.20 15.72 -8.33
CA THR A 183 0.95 14.85 -8.59
C THR A 183 0.87 14.17 -9.96
N MET A 184 -0.31 13.64 -10.30
CA MET A 184 -0.54 13.02 -11.61
C MET A 184 -0.40 14.03 -12.76
N ALA A 185 -0.93 15.25 -12.60
CA ALA A 185 -0.82 16.29 -13.61
C ALA A 185 0.63 16.71 -13.86
N GLU A 186 1.40 16.95 -12.79
CA GLU A 186 2.83 17.24 -12.87
C GLU A 186 3.60 16.10 -13.56
N TRP A 187 3.35 14.87 -13.15
CA TRP A 187 4.03 13.71 -13.70
C TRP A 187 3.74 13.51 -15.20
N MET A 188 2.48 13.70 -15.62
CA MET A 188 2.06 13.58 -17.02
C MET A 188 2.58 14.71 -17.91
N ILE A 189 2.69 15.93 -17.39
CA ILE A 189 3.08 17.12 -18.14
C ILE A 189 4.60 17.36 -18.10
N ASP A 190 5.17 17.29 -16.92
CA ASP A 190 6.57 17.64 -16.67
C ASP A 190 7.50 16.42 -16.70
N GLY A 191 6.94 15.19 -16.71
CA GLY A 191 7.67 13.93 -16.73
C GLY A 191 8.07 13.41 -15.35
N GLU A 192 7.97 14.24 -14.29
CA GLU A 192 8.20 13.84 -12.91
C GLU A 192 7.33 14.66 -11.95
N PRO A 193 6.91 14.09 -10.82
CA PRO A 193 6.19 14.82 -9.80
C PRO A 193 7.14 15.73 -8.98
N SER A 194 6.62 16.84 -8.46
CA SER A 194 7.40 17.77 -7.63
C SER A 194 7.76 17.23 -6.24
N ILE A 195 7.06 16.20 -5.78
CA ILE A 195 7.27 15.52 -4.50
C ILE A 195 7.64 14.05 -4.71
N ASP A 196 8.33 13.46 -3.74
CA ASP A 196 8.66 12.04 -3.75
C ASP A 196 7.39 11.20 -3.49
N VAL A 197 6.95 10.46 -4.49
CA VAL A 197 5.79 9.58 -4.44
C VAL A 197 6.15 8.09 -4.61
N TRP A 198 7.41 7.74 -4.41
CA TRP A 198 7.90 6.37 -4.62
C TRP A 198 7.03 5.31 -3.91
N ALA A 199 6.59 5.59 -2.69
CA ALA A 199 5.70 4.69 -1.94
C ALA A 199 4.28 4.56 -2.53
N MET A 200 3.91 5.42 -3.48
CA MET A 200 2.62 5.41 -4.17
C MET A 200 2.74 4.98 -5.63
N ASP A 201 3.97 4.91 -6.18
CA ASP A 201 4.19 4.50 -7.57
C ASP A 201 3.62 3.10 -7.80
N VAL A 202 2.76 2.96 -8.81
CA VAL A 202 2.17 1.67 -9.18
C VAL A 202 3.23 0.63 -9.58
N ALA A 203 4.39 1.08 -10.04
CA ALA A 203 5.51 0.21 -10.43
C ALA A 203 6.07 -0.63 -9.27
N ARG A 204 5.74 -0.31 -8.00
CA ARG A 204 6.10 -1.15 -6.85
C ARG A 204 5.41 -2.51 -6.85
N PHE A 205 4.33 -2.66 -7.61
CA PHE A 205 3.62 -3.91 -7.83
C PHE A 205 3.87 -4.43 -9.25
N GLY A 206 4.55 -5.55 -9.36
CA GLY A 206 4.74 -6.24 -10.62
C GLY A 206 3.72 -7.38 -10.82
N SER A 207 3.94 -8.21 -11.84
CA SER A 207 3.10 -9.38 -12.14
C SER A 207 3.02 -10.42 -11.02
N TRP A 208 3.90 -10.36 -10.04
CA TRP A 208 3.89 -11.18 -8.82
C TRP A 208 2.71 -10.85 -7.89
N ALA A 209 2.19 -9.64 -7.94
CA ALA A 209 1.07 -9.18 -7.13
C ALA A 209 -0.26 -9.64 -7.74
N SER A 210 -0.58 -10.93 -7.58
CA SER A 210 -1.82 -11.50 -8.08
C SER A 210 -3.06 -10.93 -7.39
N PRO A 211 -4.27 -11.03 -7.98
CA PRO A 211 -5.52 -10.63 -7.34
C PRO A 211 -5.74 -11.30 -5.99
N ASP A 212 -5.45 -12.60 -5.87
CA ASP A 212 -5.57 -13.34 -4.61
C ASP A 212 -4.64 -12.79 -3.53
N TRP A 213 -3.38 -12.52 -3.91
CA TRP A 213 -2.45 -11.87 -3.01
C TRP A 213 -2.93 -10.47 -2.62
N GLY A 214 -3.45 -9.70 -3.57
CA GLY A 214 -4.04 -8.38 -3.34
C GLY A 214 -5.16 -8.44 -2.32
N THR A 215 -6.06 -9.41 -2.43
CA THR A 215 -7.15 -9.63 -1.47
C THR A 215 -6.62 -9.92 -0.07
N VAL A 216 -5.67 -10.87 0.06
CA VAL A 216 -5.08 -11.25 1.35
C VAL A 216 -4.37 -10.07 2.01
N LYS A 217 -3.57 -9.31 1.25
CA LYS A 217 -2.82 -8.17 1.80
C LYS A 217 -3.69 -6.96 2.09
N SER A 218 -4.67 -6.66 1.25
CA SER A 218 -5.63 -5.58 1.52
C SER A 218 -6.46 -5.87 2.76
N THR A 219 -6.85 -7.13 2.98
CA THR A 219 -7.54 -7.56 4.20
C THR A 219 -6.63 -7.38 5.43
N GLU A 220 -5.38 -7.83 5.37
CA GLU A 220 -4.42 -7.63 6.46
C GLU A 220 -4.19 -6.15 6.76
N ASN A 221 -4.12 -5.30 5.73
CA ASN A 221 -3.97 -3.87 5.90
C ASN A 221 -5.21 -3.22 6.54
N TYR A 222 -6.42 -3.64 6.13
CA TYR A 222 -7.68 -3.21 6.74
C TYR A 222 -7.71 -3.54 8.23
N GLU A 223 -7.45 -4.79 8.59
CA GLU A 223 -7.45 -5.31 9.97
C GLU A 223 -6.46 -4.56 10.87
N ARG A 224 -5.38 -4.03 10.27
CA ARG A 224 -4.31 -3.34 10.97
C ARG A 224 -4.33 -1.81 10.79
N ARG A 225 -5.42 -1.25 10.28
CA ARG A 225 -5.48 0.18 9.92
C ARG A 225 -5.09 1.11 11.05
N PHE A 226 -5.50 0.80 12.26
CA PHE A 226 -5.19 1.56 13.47
C PHE A 226 -4.26 0.79 14.43
N VAL A 227 -3.80 -0.38 14.05
CA VAL A 227 -2.80 -1.11 14.84
C VAL A 227 -1.46 -0.45 14.68
N MET A 228 -0.82 -0.14 15.81
CA MET A 228 0.52 0.45 15.82
C MET A 228 1.54 -0.50 15.18
N THR A 229 2.29 0.00 14.20
CA THR A 229 3.36 -0.75 13.54
C THR A 229 4.67 -0.53 14.27
N PHE A 230 5.36 -1.61 14.59
CA PHE A 230 6.69 -1.56 15.20
C PHE A 230 7.78 -1.38 14.14
N PRO A 231 8.93 -0.79 14.50
CA PRO A 231 10.07 -0.69 13.59
C PRO A 231 10.49 -2.07 13.06
N ASN A 232 10.70 -2.17 11.76
CA ASN A 232 11.11 -3.40 11.05
C ASN A 232 10.11 -4.57 11.14
N GLU A 233 8.89 -4.34 11.58
CA GLU A 233 7.86 -5.36 11.58
C GLU A 233 7.56 -5.84 10.16
N THR A 234 7.60 -7.15 9.93
CA THR A 234 7.22 -7.76 8.66
C THR A 234 5.90 -8.50 8.84
N LEU A 235 4.86 -8.05 8.14
CA LEU A 235 3.53 -8.63 8.23
C LEU A 235 3.50 -10.06 7.65
N PRO A 236 2.79 -11.00 8.30
CA PRO A 236 2.88 -12.43 7.99
C PRO A 236 2.04 -12.87 6.79
N LYS A 237 0.90 -12.21 6.49
CA LYS A 237 -0.02 -12.69 5.45
C LYS A 237 0.53 -12.46 4.04
N GLY A 238 0.08 -13.26 3.08
CA GLY A 238 0.45 -13.13 1.68
C GLY A 238 1.92 -13.45 1.38
N ARG A 239 2.59 -14.21 2.24
CA ARG A 239 3.96 -14.73 2.04
C ARG A 239 3.88 -16.17 1.59
N ARG A 240 4.70 -16.67 0.83
CA ARG A 240 5.90 -16.30 0.08
C ARG A 240 5.54 -16.11 -1.39
N GLN A 241 5.65 -14.89 -1.93
CA GLN A 241 5.32 -14.67 -3.34
C GLN A 241 6.50 -14.99 -4.26
N GLN A 242 7.65 -14.48 -3.91
CA GLN A 242 8.88 -14.73 -4.67
C GLN A 242 10.00 -15.10 -3.69
N THR A 243 10.81 -16.05 -4.10
CA THR A 243 11.98 -16.50 -3.34
C THR A 243 13.21 -16.51 -4.24
N THR A 244 14.40 -16.37 -3.63
CA THR A 244 15.66 -16.57 -4.35
C THR A 244 16.04 -18.05 -4.40
N ALA A 245 17.00 -18.40 -5.25
CA ALA A 245 17.53 -19.76 -5.30
C ALA A 245 18.22 -20.20 -3.99
N LEU A 246 18.55 -19.26 -3.13
CA LEU A 246 19.19 -19.53 -1.82
C LEU A 246 18.21 -19.62 -0.67
N TYR A 247 16.94 -19.28 -0.88
CA TYR A 247 15.92 -19.15 0.17
C TYR A 247 15.95 -20.29 1.19
N ASP A 248 15.78 -21.53 0.76
CA ASP A 248 15.72 -22.68 1.66
C ASP A 248 17.04 -22.90 2.42
N ARG A 249 18.17 -22.61 1.77
CA ARG A 249 19.49 -22.69 2.41
C ARG A 249 19.68 -21.61 3.49
N LEU A 250 19.18 -20.40 3.23
CA LEU A 250 19.22 -19.31 4.21
C LEU A 250 18.35 -19.61 5.42
N VAL A 251 17.12 -20.09 5.19
CA VAL A 251 16.22 -20.54 6.27
C VAL A 251 16.87 -21.65 7.09
N ALA A 252 17.44 -22.68 6.46
CA ALA A 252 18.12 -23.77 7.15
C ALA A 252 19.36 -23.32 7.96
N ARG A 253 19.92 -22.15 7.65
CA ARG A 253 21.02 -21.51 8.39
C ARG A 253 20.55 -20.53 9.48
N GLY A 254 19.27 -20.52 9.79
CA GLY A 254 18.71 -19.65 10.82
C GLY A 254 18.36 -18.23 10.33
N ALA A 255 18.17 -18.01 9.04
CA ALA A 255 17.76 -16.72 8.54
C ALA A 255 16.34 -16.36 9.01
N ARG A 256 16.18 -15.20 9.64
CA ARG A 256 14.90 -14.53 9.73
C ARG A 256 14.62 -13.86 8.39
N MET A 257 13.53 -14.25 7.74
CA MET A 257 13.18 -13.72 6.42
C MET A 257 12.25 -12.52 6.54
N GLY A 258 12.53 -11.49 5.77
CA GLY A 258 11.64 -10.37 5.49
C GLY A 258 11.19 -10.37 4.05
N GLN A 259 10.38 -9.38 3.66
CA GLN A 259 9.86 -9.26 2.31
C GLN A 259 10.00 -7.80 1.83
N SER A 260 10.45 -7.63 0.60
CA SER A 260 10.43 -6.35 -0.11
C SER A 260 9.88 -6.57 -1.52
N CYS A 261 8.83 -5.82 -1.89
CA CYS A 261 8.17 -5.95 -3.20
C CYS A 261 7.91 -7.41 -3.60
N GLY A 262 7.34 -8.20 -2.68
CA GLY A 262 7.02 -9.60 -2.90
C GLY A 262 8.19 -10.58 -2.81
N LEU A 263 9.43 -10.13 -2.79
CA LEU A 263 10.62 -10.98 -2.74
C LEU A 263 11.10 -11.18 -1.29
N GLU A 264 11.21 -12.45 -0.89
CA GLU A 264 11.78 -12.84 0.39
C GLU A 264 13.30 -12.65 0.41
N HIS A 265 13.83 -12.07 1.49
CA HIS A 265 15.27 -11.91 1.70
C HIS A 265 15.61 -12.04 3.19
N ALA A 266 16.85 -12.43 3.49
CA ALA A 266 17.31 -12.56 4.85
C ALA A 266 17.49 -11.17 5.49
N LEU A 267 16.96 -11.01 6.71
CA LEU A 267 17.15 -9.81 7.53
C LEU A 267 18.34 -9.97 8.47
N TRP A 268 18.44 -11.12 9.14
CA TRP A 268 19.50 -11.49 10.07
C TRP A 268 19.49 -13.00 10.30
N PHE A 269 20.51 -13.54 10.96
CA PHE A 269 20.65 -14.98 11.22
C PHE A 269 20.73 -15.29 12.71
N ALA A 270 19.86 -16.17 13.17
CA ALA A 270 19.94 -16.79 14.47
C ALA A 270 20.98 -17.94 14.47
N ASP A 271 21.41 -18.36 15.65
CA ASP A 271 22.30 -19.51 15.80
C ASP A 271 21.58 -20.82 15.44
N ASN A 272 20.29 -20.91 15.77
CA ASN A 272 19.41 -22.02 15.40
C ASN A 272 18.18 -21.49 14.66
N PRO A 273 17.63 -22.23 13.68
CA PRO A 273 16.45 -21.79 12.92
C PRO A 273 15.21 -21.49 13.78
N GLU A 274 15.03 -22.21 14.88
CA GLU A 274 13.93 -22.00 15.84
C GLU A 274 14.01 -20.67 16.58
N ASP A 275 15.17 -20.04 16.63
CA ASP A 275 15.39 -18.73 17.24
C ASP A 275 15.19 -17.56 16.25
N ALA A 276 14.96 -17.86 14.97
CA ALA A 276 14.79 -16.88 13.91
C ALA A 276 13.37 -16.28 13.87
N TRP A 277 12.90 -15.74 14.98
CA TRP A 277 11.60 -15.06 15.08
C TRP A 277 11.77 -13.61 15.54
N GLU A 278 10.78 -12.79 15.27
CA GLU A 278 10.77 -11.38 15.65
C GLU A 278 9.94 -11.15 16.90
N ASP A 279 10.43 -10.24 17.76
CA ASP A 279 9.72 -9.73 18.92
C ASP A 279 9.47 -8.24 18.68
N PRO A 280 8.28 -7.85 18.15
CA PRO A 280 8.00 -6.47 17.84
C PRO A 280 8.08 -5.59 19.07
N THR A 281 8.96 -4.59 19.05
CA THR A 281 9.19 -3.68 20.17
C THR A 281 9.72 -2.33 19.67
N PHE A 282 9.53 -1.26 20.45
CA PHE A 282 10.18 0.04 20.23
C PHE A 282 11.58 0.12 20.85
N GLU A 283 11.98 -0.89 21.57
CA GLU A 283 13.32 -1.01 22.16
C GLU A 283 14.22 -1.91 21.30
N ARG A 284 15.36 -2.29 21.82
CA ARG A 284 16.23 -3.27 21.17
C ARG A 284 15.59 -4.65 21.25
N ASN A 285 15.32 -5.22 20.09
CA ASN A 285 14.81 -6.58 20.00
C ASN A 285 15.96 -7.62 20.01
N ARG A 286 15.61 -8.89 19.98
CA ARG A 286 16.57 -9.99 19.98
C ARG A 286 17.55 -10.00 18.80
N SER A 287 17.17 -9.42 17.65
CA SER A 287 18.05 -9.37 16.48
C SER A 287 19.31 -8.55 16.74
N HIS A 288 19.30 -7.63 17.71
CA HIS A 288 20.39 -6.69 17.94
C HIS A 288 21.75 -7.38 18.16
N ASP A 289 21.79 -8.41 19.01
CA ASP A 289 23.03 -9.11 19.32
C ASP A 289 23.51 -9.99 18.16
N TYR A 290 22.57 -10.59 17.41
CA TYR A 290 22.89 -11.34 16.20
C TYR A 290 23.48 -10.41 15.12
N VAL A 291 22.83 -9.28 14.84
CA VAL A 291 23.31 -8.29 13.87
C VAL A 291 24.65 -7.69 14.29
N ALA A 292 24.86 -7.43 15.58
CA ALA A 292 26.16 -6.95 16.09
C ALA A 292 27.30 -7.93 15.78
N ARG A 293 27.08 -9.24 15.94
CA ARG A 293 28.06 -10.28 15.59
C ARG A 293 28.29 -10.38 14.08
N GLU A 294 27.24 -10.26 13.27
CA GLU A 294 27.35 -10.21 11.80
C GLU A 294 28.19 -9.02 11.36
N CYS A 295 27.93 -7.85 11.93
CA CYS A 295 28.73 -6.64 11.66
C CYS A 295 30.20 -6.82 12.03
N ASP A 296 30.48 -7.43 13.18
CA ASP A 296 31.84 -7.72 13.62
C ASP A 296 32.56 -8.69 12.66
N ALA A 297 31.87 -9.76 12.26
CA ALA A 297 32.38 -10.73 11.31
C ALA A 297 32.75 -10.13 9.94
N VAL A 298 31.90 -9.20 9.44
CA VAL A 298 32.18 -8.49 8.17
C VAL A 298 33.35 -7.52 8.31
N ARG A 299 33.50 -6.84 9.45
CA ARG A 299 34.58 -5.86 9.70
C ARG A 299 35.92 -6.50 9.92
N ASN A 300 35.96 -7.58 10.68
CA ASN A 300 37.19 -8.18 11.18
C ASN A 300 37.51 -9.55 10.57
N GLY A 301 36.63 -10.07 9.72
CA GLY A 301 36.77 -11.38 9.09
C GLY A 301 36.27 -11.41 7.65
N VAL A 302 35.51 -12.44 7.32
CA VAL A 302 34.91 -12.65 6.00
C VAL A 302 33.41 -12.81 6.17
N GLY A 303 32.65 -12.00 5.44
CA GLY A 303 31.19 -12.09 5.37
C GLY A 303 30.69 -12.29 3.93
N GLY A 304 29.53 -12.95 3.81
CA GLY A 304 28.77 -13.04 2.57
C GLY A 304 27.41 -12.41 2.76
N ILE A 305 26.94 -11.68 1.75
CA ILE A 305 25.62 -11.06 1.76
C ILE A 305 24.88 -11.39 0.47
N GLU A 306 23.58 -11.73 0.60
CA GLU A 306 22.71 -11.87 -0.56
C GLU A 306 22.14 -10.49 -0.95
N LEU A 307 22.30 -10.10 -2.20
CA LEU A 307 21.81 -8.84 -2.77
C LEU A 307 20.70 -9.07 -3.80
N ALA A 308 19.98 -10.18 -3.70
CA ALA A 308 18.95 -10.55 -4.69
C ALA A 308 17.76 -9.56 -4.70
N ASN A 309 17.51 -8.85 -3.63
CA ASN A 309 16.48 -7.81 -3.51
C ASN A 309 16.81 -6.49 -4.24
N PHE A 310 18.04 -6.35 -4.78
CA PHE A 310 18.38 -5.24 -5.67
C PHE A 310 18.25 -5.66 -7.13
N ALA A 311 17.77 -4.78 -8.00
CA ALA A 311 17.73 -5.02 -9.44
C ALA A 311 19.13 -5.10 -10.03
N LYS A 312 19.31 -5.94 -11.05
CA LYS A 312 20.57 -6.11 -11.78
C LYS A 312 20.33 -5.76 -13.26
N HIS A 313 21.02 -4.75 -13.72
CA HIS A 313 20.95 -4.32 -15.10
C HIS A 313 22.30 -4.53 -15.79
N SER A 314 22.29 -5.12 -16.99
CA SER A 314 23.46 -5.23 -17.85
C SER A 314 23.39 -4.15 -18.92
N ILE A 315 24.41 -3.29 -18.96
CA ILE A 315 24.52 -2.21 -19.94
C ILE A 315 25.73 -2.51 -20.81
N THR A 316 25.51 -2.74 -22.10
CA THR A 316 26.52 -3.16 -23.05
C THR A 316 26.50 -2.30 -24.31
N GLY A 317 27.58 -2.32 -25.09
CA GLY A 317 27.72 -1.60 -26.35
C GLY A 317 28.81 -0.53 -26.35
N PRO A 318 29.16 0.01 -27.53
CA PRO A 318 30.29 0.93 -27.69
C PRO A 318 30.23 2.21 -26.87
N GLY A 319 29.04 2.70 -26.57
CA GLY A 319 28.82 3.93 -25.77
C GLY A 319 28.46 3.70 -24.30
N ALA A 320 28.42 2.44 -23.82
CA ALA A 320 27.90 2.09 -22.49
C ALA A 320 28.61 2.85 -21.36
N ARG A 321 29.93 2.94 -21.40
CA ARG A 321 30.72 3.63 -20.37
C ARG A 321 30.46 5.13 -20.36
N ASP A 322 30.38 5.75 -21.52
CA ASP A 322 30.16 7.20 -21.65
C ASP A 322 28.75 7.58 -21.23
N TRP A 323 27.78 6.70 -21.56
CA TRP A 323 26.40 6.87 -21.09
C TRP A 323 26.32 6.78 -19.57
N LEU A 324 26.94 5.77 -18.95
CA LEU A 324 26.98 5.64 -17.49
C LEU A 324 27.67 6.84 -16.82
N ASN A 325 28.78 7.36 -17.38
CA ASN A 325 29.46 8.53 -16.82
C ASN A 325 28.62 9.81 -16.89
N ARG A 326 27.68 9.91 -17.83
CA ARG A 326 26.74 11.04 -17.91
C ARG A 326 25.55 10.90 -16.98
N THR A 327 25.09 9.66 -16.76
CA THR A 327 23.86 9.36 -16.01
C THR A 327 24.12 9.22 -14.51
N MET A 328 25.28 8.68 -14.14
CA MET A 328 25.66 8.47 -12.74
C MET A 328 26.35 9.69 -12.14
N ALA A 329 26.00 10.06 -10.92
CA ALA A 329 26.61 11.21 -10.24
C ALA A 329 28.07 10.99 -9.85
N GLY A 330 28.51 9.74 -9.72
CA GLY A 330 29.92 9.39 -9.46
C GLY A 330 30.64 8.88 -10.69
N HIS A 331 31.95 8.82 -10.63
CA HIS A 331 32.78 8.29 -11.73
C HIS A 331 32.62 6.78 -11.86
N ILE A 332 32.44 6.27 -13.08
CA ILE A 332 32.43 4.85 -13.37
C ILE A 332 33.86 4.29 -13.16
N PRO A 333 34.01 3.25 -12.33
CA PRO A 333 35.32 2.72 -11.97
C PRO A 333 35.98 2.01 -13.16
N LYS A 334 37.30 1.76 -13.03
CA LYS A 334 38.03 0.93 -13.98
C LYS A 334 37.48 -0.51 -13.99
N PRO A 335 37.61 -1.25 -15.10
CA PRO A 335 37.22 -2.68 -15.15
C PRO A 335 37.80 -3.47 -13.97
N GLY A 336 36.98 -4.36 -13.41
CA GLY A 336 37.31 -5.16 -12.21
C GLY A 336 37.18 -4.43 -10.87
N ARG A 337 36.64 -3.23 -10.86
CA ARG A 337 36.34 -2.47 -9.62
C ARG A 337 34.86 -2.21 -9.49
N LEU A 338 34.40 -2.14 -8.24
CA LEU A 338 33.06 -1.73 -7.86
C LEU A 338 33.10 -0.32 -7.27
N THR A 339 32.03 0.43 -7.47
CA THR A 339 31.78 1.70 -6.81
C THR A 339 30.31 1.84 -6.51
N LEU A 340 29.99 2.57 -5.44
CA LEU A 340 28.65 3.02 -5.15
C LEU A 340 28.46 4.42 -5.74
N THR A 341 27.43 4.59 -6.55
CA THR A 341 27.12 5.89 -7.14
C THR A 341 25.61 6.08 -7.27
N PRO A 342 25.05 7.23 -6.90
CA PRO A 342 23.64 7.50 -7.11
C PRO A 342 23.34 7.85 -8.57
N MET A 343 22.10 7.64 -8.97
CA MET A 343 21.50 8.19 -10.17
C MET A 343 20.58 9.34 -9.74
N LEU A 344 20.77 10.51 -10.32
CA LEU A 344 20.04 11.71 -9.94
C LEU A 344 19.39 12.34 -11.18
N THR A 345 18.28 13.03 -11.00
CA THR A 345 17.72 13.92 -12.02
C THR A 345 18.61 15.16 -12.22
N GLU A 346 18.36 15.95 -13.27
CA GLU A 346 19.06 17.23 -13.51
C GLU A 346 18.88 18.20 -12.35
N ALA A 347 17.77 18.12 -11.62
CA ALA A 347 17.50 18.91 -10.41
C ALA A 347 18.18 18.35 -9.15
N LEU A 348 19.07 17.35 -9.28
CA LEU A 348 19.79 16.67 -8.20
C LEU A 348 18.84 15.96 -7.19
N LYS A 349 17.67 15.57 -7.64
CA LYS A 349 16.72 14.73 -6.86
C LYS A 349 16.96 13.25 -7.16
N LYS A 350 16.52 12.39 -6.23
CA LYS A 350 16.49 10.93 -6.44
C LYS A 350 15.29 10.55 -7.27
#